data_b0886b754bc2ea169889e2bb0b9d986e
#
_entry.id   b0886b754bc2ea169889e2bb0b9d986e
#
_cell.length_a   1.000
_cell.length_b   1.000
_cell.length_c   1.000
_cell.angle_alpha   90.00
_cell.angle_beta   90.00
_cell.angle_gamma   90.00
#
_symmetry.space_group_name_H-M   'P 1'
#
loop_
_entity.id
_entity.type
_entity.pdbx_description
1 polymer ?
#
loop_
_entity_poly.entity_id
_entity_poly.type
_entity_poly.pdbx_seq_one_letter_code
_entity_poly.pdbx_strand_id
1 'polypeptide(L)'
;DDGSVNTPQSRTVIYAAPELYANTTRIGDVTYAIMTAASDYYALGMSVLSLWMGDREFRKKEPELVKLKIQGKLPVPDNMPEPLRTITRGLLVGKPENRWSYDEIRRTLEGEKIPVVEDAEILRVVFDSGKNKIAHTTKELAQFMMEDQTLGTAYLYKGKISSWISRVMPEMEVKLNNIVERVYPKNQVAGLYAAALALDPQLPFYSRDGKVCVNVNKLLNGDS
;
A
#
# COMPACT_ATOMS: atom_id res chain seq x y z
N ASP A 1 2.56 24.79 6.28
CA ASP A 1 2.89 24.82 4.85
C ASP A 1 3.39 23.44 4.48
N ASP A 2 2.64 22.69 3.67
CA ASP A 2 2.95 21.29 3.32
C ASP A 2 3.98 21.18 2.18
N GLY A 3 4.56 22.31 1.74
CA GLY A 3 5.55 22.38 0.67
C GLY A 3 5.01 22.00 -0.72
N SER A 4 3.68 21.92 -0.89
CA SER A 4 3.09 21.65 -2.19
C SER A 4 3.00 22.90 -3.07
N VAL A 5 3.25 22.75 -4.37
CA VAL A 5 3.18 23.83 -5.34
C VAL A 5 2.31 23.43 -6.51
N ASN A 6 1.34 24.30 -6.86
CA ASN A 6 0.58 24.19 -8.09
C ASN A 6 1.39 24.74 -9.25
N THR A 7 1.73 23.91 -10.22
CA THR A 7 2.47 24.34 -11.42
C THR A 7 1.64 24.08 -12.68
N PRO A 8 1.76 24.95 -13.70
CA PRO A 8 1.25 24.60 -15.04
C PRO A 8 1.88 23.28 -15.49
N GLN A 9 1.10 22.48 -16.21
CA GLN A 9 1.53 21.16 -16.67
C GLN A 9 2.60 21.23 -17.76
N SER A 10 3.80 21.69 -17.37
CA SER A 10 5.02 21.64 -18.20
C SER A 10 5.98 20.65 -17.51
N ARG A 11 6.17 19.49 -18.12
CA ARG A 11 6.98 18.41 -17.56
C ARG A 11 7.74 17.64 -18.62
N THR A 12 8.94 17.21 -18.26
CA THR A 12 9.65 16.21 -19.04
C THR A 12 9.11 14.82 -18.70
N VAL A 13 8.39 14.20 -19.61
CA VAL A 13 7.62 12.96 -19.42
C VAL A 13 8.45 11.84 -18.80
N ILE A 14 9.73 11.71 -19.19
CA ILE A 14 10.62 10.67 -18.67
C ILE A 14 10.77 10.75 -17.16
N TYR A 15 10.94 11.94 -16.60
CA TYR A 15 11.25 12.13 -15.18
C TYR A 15 10.03 12.39 -14.30
N ALA A 16 8.90 12.78 -14.89
CA ALA A 16 7.70 13.15 -14.15
C ALA A 16 7.14 11.98 -13.34
N ALA A 17 6.79 12.25 -12.10
CA ALA A 17 6.18 11.30 -11.18
C ALA A 17 4.73 10.95 -11.60
N PRO A 18 4.21 9.74 -11.24
CA PRO A 18 2.88 9.28 -11.65
C PRO A 18 1.74 10.20 -11.19
N GLU A 19 1.82 10.79 -10.01
CA GLU A 19 0.81 11.72 -9.49
C GLU A 19 0.63 12.96 -10.34
N LEU A 20 1.67 13.38 -11.08
CA LEU A 20 1.59 14.52 -11.98
C LEU A 20 0.75 14.26 -13.24
N TYR A 21 0.35 13.02 -13.48
CA TYR A 21 -0.57 12.63 -14.54
C TYR A 21 -1.98 12.38 -14.02
N ALA A 22 -2.10 11.88 -12.78
CA ALA A 22 -3.37 11.44 -12.19
C ALA A 22 -4.09 12.56 -11.45
N ASN A 23 -3.35 13.44 -10.76
CA ASN A 23 -3.91 14.47 -9.88
C ASN A 23 -3.77 15.86 -10.53
N THR A 24 -4.59 16.10 -11.56
CA THR A 24 -4.55 17.38 -12.27
C THR A 24 -5.86 18.15 -12.08
N THR A 25 -5.76 19.45 -11.90
CA THR A 25 -6.90 20.37 -11.83
C THR A 25 -6.85 21.31 -13.04
N ARG A 26 -7.95 21.43 -13.76
CA ARG A 26 -8.08 22.37 -14.88
C ARG A 26 -8.68 23.68 -14.39
N ILE A 27 -7.99 24.80 -14.64
CA ILE A 27 -8.46 26.14 -14.36
C ILE A 27 -8.38 26.94 -15.66
N GLY A 28 -9.53 27.25 -16.26
CA GLY A 28 -9.59 27.81 -17.60
C GLY A 28 -9.00 26.84 -18.63
N ASP A 29 -8.05 27.32 -19.44
CA ASP A 29 -7.37 26.50 -20.45
C ASP A 29 -6.07 25.88 -19.96
N VAL A 30 -5.72 26.09 -18.69
CA VAL A 30 -4.47 25.58 -18.10
C VAL A 30 -4.78 24.41 -17.17
N THR A 31 -4.02 23.33 -17.35
CA THR A 31 -4.04 22.19 -16.43
C THR A 31 -2.90 22.34 -15.42
N TYR A 32 -3.21 22.23 -14.15
CA TYR A 32 -2.26 22.29 -13.05
C TYR A 32 -2.06 20.91 -12.43
N ALA A 33 -0.83 20.63 -12.03
CA ALA A 33 -0.48 19.47 -11.23
C ALA A 33 0.09 19.93 -9.87
N ILE A 34 -0.20 19.16 -8.83
CA ILE A 34 0.37 19.41 -7.50
C ILE A 34 1.72 18.71 -7.43
N MET A 35 2.79 19.49 -7.28
CA MET A 35 4.15 19.00 -7.05
C MET A 35 4.48 19.05 -5.56
N THR A 36 5.15 18.02 -5.09
CA THR A 36 5.65 17.92 -3.72
C THR A 36 7.12 17.46 -3.75
N ALA A 37 7.82 17.51 -2.63
CA ALA A 37 9.17 16.96 -2.52
C ALA A 37 9.23 15.47 -2.93
N ALA A 38 8.15 14.72 -2.71
CA ALA A 38 8.05 13.33 -3.17
C ALA A 38 8.11 13.22 -4.71
N SER A 39 7.58 14.20 -5.45
CA SER A 39 7.68 14.22 -6.92
C SER A 39 9.12 14.39 -7.40
N ASP A 40 9.93 15.19 -6.67
CA ASP A 40 11.35 15.40 -6.96
C ASP A 40 12.16 14.13 -6.65
N TYR A 41 11.84 13.43 -5.56
CA TYR A 41 12.46 12.13 -5.24
C TYR A 41 12.18 11.08 -6.32
N TYR A 42 10.98 11.05 -6.90
CA TYR A 42 10.70 10.20 -8.04
C TYR A 42 11.54 10.57 -9.27
N ALA A 43 11.66 11.87 -9.56
CA ALA A 43 12.48 12.36 -10.66
C ALA A 43 13.97 12.00 -10.47
N LEU A 44 14.47 12.03 -9.24
CA LEU A 44 15.80 11.54 -8.88
C LEU A 44 15.94 10.05 -9.18
N GLY A 45 14.98 9.22 -8.77
CA GLY A 45 14.96 7.78 -9.08
C GLY A 45 14.97 7.50 -10.57
N MET A 46 14.18 8.26 -11.34
CA MET A 46 14.18 8.18 -12.81
C MET A 46 15.50 8.62 -13.43
N SER A 47 16.16 9.61 -12.84
CA SER A 47 17.49 10.06 -13.31
C SER A 47 18.54 8.97 -13.09
N VAL A 48 18.55 8.33 -11.94
CA VAL A 48 19.45 7.20 -11.65
C VAL A 48 19.19 6.04 -12.61
N LEU A 49 17.92 5.68 -12.83
CA LEU A 49 17.53 4.61 -13.73
C LEU A 49 17.92 4.92 -15.18
N SER A 50 17.71 6.17 -15.61
CA SER A 50 18.06 6.65 -16.96
C SER A 50 19.59 6.64 -17.22
N LEU A 51 20.37 7.03 -16.22
CA LEU A 51 21.83 6.94 -16.28
C LEU A 51 22.32 5.49 -16.40
N TRP A 52 21.65 4.56 -15.69
CA TRP A 52 22.01 3.14 -15.71
C TRP A 52 21.63 2.45 -17.04
N MET A 53 20.42 2.69 -17.53
CA MET A 53 19.87 2.00 -18.71
C MET A 53 20.16 2.72 -20.04
N GLY A 54 20.46 4.00 -19.98
CA GLY A 54 20.57 4.89 -21.13
C GLY A 54 19.24 5.57 -21.50
N ASP A 55 19.29 6.87 -21.67
CA ASP A 55 18.14 7.75 -21.92
C ASP A 55 17.32 7.38 -23.17
N ARG A 56 17.97 6.81 -24.18
CA ARG A 56 17.34 6.41 -25.45
C ARG A 56 16.27 5.33 -25.29
N GLU A 57 16.42 4.44 -24.32
CA GLU A 57 15.45 3.36 -24.08
C GLU A 57 14.11 3.90 -23.59
N PHE A 58 14.12 4.95 -22.80
CA PHE A 58 12.91 5.58 -22.29
C PHE A 58 12.20 6.45 -23.33
N ARG A 59 12.93 7.15 -24.18
CA ARG A 59 12.34 8.05 -25.21
C ARG A 59 11.56 7.28 -26.27
N LYS A 60 11.99 6.08 -26.62
CA LYS A 60 11.32 5.25 -27.64
C LYS A 60 9.97 4.68 -27.19
N LYS A 61 9.72 4.61 -25.87
CA LYS A 61 8.57 3.94 -25.26
C LYS A 61 7.75 4.87 -24.36
N GLU A 62 7.74 6.15 -24.65
CA GLU A 62 7.15 7.17 -23.77
C GLU A 62 5.70 6.87 -23.33
N PRO A 63 4.75 6.48 -24.20
CA PRO A 63 3.39 6.15 -23.78
C PRO A 63 3.32 4.91 -22.86
N GLU A 64 4.15 3.90 -23.15
CA GLU A 64 4.23 2.69 -22.34
C GLU A 64 4.88 2.99 -20.99
N LEU A 65 5.90 3.85 -20.97
CA LEU A 65 6.55 4.32 -19.76
C LEU A 65 5.58 4.99 -18.79
N VAL A 66 4.73 5.90 -19.28
CA VAL A 66 3.70 6.56 -18.48
C VAL A 66 2.75 5.53 -17.87
N LYS A 67 2.32 4.55 -18.68
CA LYS A 67 1.46 3.47 -18.19
C LYS A 67 2.12 2.65 -17.07
N LEU A 68 3.39 2.26 -17.25
CA LEU A 68 4.15 1.51 -16.24
C LEU A 68 4.32 2.31 -14.95
N LYS A 69 4.58 3.62 -15.05
CA LYS A 69 4.68 4.51 -13.89
C LYS A 69 3.38 4.57 -13.10
N ILE A 70 2.25 4.79 -13.79
CA ILE A 70 0.91 4.87 -13.17
C ILE A 70 0.55 3.53 -12.50
N GLN A 71 0.99 2.41 -13.06
CA GLN A 71 0.75 1.07 -12.52
C GLN A 71 1.74 0.67 -11.40
N GLY A 72 2.76 1.49 -11.09
CA GLY A 72 3.82 1.12 -10.15
C GLY A 72 4.67 -0.08 -10.62
N LYS A 73 4.72 -0.34 -11.94
CA LYS A 73 5.38 -1.52 -12.54
C LYS A 73 6.64 -1.17 -13.33
N LEU A 74 7.25 -0.04 -13.02
CA LEU A 74 8.49 0.35 -13.69
C LEU A 74 9.63 -0.61 -13.30
N PRO A 75 10.22 -1.36 -14.24
CA PRO A 75 11.24 -2.34 -13.91
C PRO A 75 12.55 -1.66 -13.53
N VAL A 76 13.12 -2.04 -12.39
CA VAL A 76 14.49 -1.71 -12.00
C VAL A 76 15.37 -2.93 -12.30
N PRO A 77 16.44 -2.79 -13.10
CA PRO A 77 17.25 -3.93 -13.52
C PRO A 77 17.91 -4.68 -12.36
N ASP A 78 17.88 -6.02 -12.41
CA ASP A 78 18.49 -6.85 -11.37
C ASP A 78 20.02 -6.78 -11.33
N ASN A 79 20.65 -6.37 -12.44
CA ASN A 79 22.11 -6.17 -12.50
C ASN A 79 22.58 -4.82 -11.97
N MET A 80 21.67 -3.98 -11.48
CA MET A 80 22.04 -2.74 -10.78
C MET A 80 22.64 -3.10 -9.41
N PRO A 81 23.84 -2.56 -9.06
CA PRO A 81 24.50 -2.91 -7.79
C PRO A 81 23.75 -2.36 -6.58
N GLU A 82 23.82 -3.10 -5.47
CA GLU A 82 23.38 -2.58 -4.17
C GLU A 82 24.41 -1.59 -3.58
N PRO A 83 24.01 -0.55 -2.84
CA PRO A 83 22.62 -0.22 -2.45
C PRO A 83 21.83 0.58 -3.50
N LEU A 84 22.43 0.90 -4.65
CA LEU A 84 21.82 1.74 -5.67
C LEU A 84 20.49 1.19 -6.18
N ARG A 85 20.40 -0.14 -6.36
CA ARG A 85 19.18 -0.82 -6.79
C ARG A 85 18.03 -0.62 -5.79
N THR A 86 18.31 -0.85 -4.52
CA THR A 86 17.31 -0.68 -3.45
C THR A 86 16.87 0.79 -3.33
N ILE A 87 17.79 1.75 -3.38
CA ILE A 87 17.48 3.17 -3.39
C ILE A 87 16.61 3.53 -4.60
N THR A 88 16.97 3.08 -5.79
CA THR A 88 16.19 3.35 -7.01
C THR A 88 14.77 2.81 -6.90
N ARG A 89 14.59 1.58 -6.39
CA ARG A 89 13.26 1.00 -6.14
C ARG A 89 12.46 1.83 -5.14
N GLY A 90 13.06 2.26 -4.03
CA GLY A 90 12.40 3.09 -3.02
C GLY A 90 11.96 4.46 -3.55
N LEU A 91 12.77 5.08 -4.40
CA LEU A 91 12.46 6.36 -5.06
C LEU A 91 11.38 6.24 -6.14
N LEU A 92 11.28 5.09 -6.80
CA LEU A 92 10.32 4.85 -7.88
C LEU A 92 9.00 4.25 -7.42
N VAL A 93 8.76 4.20 -6.12
CA VAL A 93 7.44 3.87 -5.57
C VAL A 93 6.41 4.84 -6.12
N GLY A 94 5.32 4.30 -6.70
CA GLY A 94 4.33 5.10 -7.42
C GLY A 94 3.54 6.03 -6.49
N LYS A 95 3.23 5.59 -5.26
CA LYS A 95 2.53 6.40 -4.27
C LYS A 95 3.46 7.34 -3.52
N PRO A 96 3.21 8.66 -3.57
CA PRO A 96 4.08 9.65 -2.94
C PRO A 96 4.30 9.42 -1.44
N GLU A 97 3.25 8.99 -0.73
CA GLU A 97 3.27 8.75 0.71
C GLU A 97 4.14 7.56 1.15
N ASN A 98 4.48 6.67 0.22
CA ASN A 98 5.32 5.49 0.48
C ASN A 98 6.69 5.59 -0.16
N ARG A 99 6.91 6.67 -0.90
CA ARG A 99 8.15 6.91 -1.62
C ARG A 99 9.24 7.33 -0.67
N TRP A 100 10.42 6.77 -0.88
CA TRP A 100 11.59 7.12 -0.09
C TRP A 100 11.97 8.59 -0.24
N SER A 101 12.41 9.17 0.85
CA SER A 101 12.93 10.52 0.99
C SER A 101 14.43 10.48 1.29
N TYR A 102 14.99 11.62 1.65
CA TYR A 102 16.40 11.73 2.03
C TYR A 102 16.78 10.79 3.20
N ASP A 103 15.88 10.59 4.17
CA ASP A 103 16.23 9.80 5.37
C ASP A 103 16.42 8.32 5.03
N GLU A 104 15.53 7.73 4.23
CA GLU A 104 15.66 6.33 3.81
C GLU A 104 16.90 6.12 2.93
N ILE A 105 17.21 7.08 2.04
CA ILE A 105 18.42 7.03 1.22
C ILE A 105 19.66 7.01 2.10
N ARG A 106 19.78 7.98 3.02
CA ARG A 106 20.92 8.15 3.94
C ARG A 106 21.12 6.86 4.76
N ARG A 107 20.08 6.36 5.41
CA ARG A 107 20.12 5.16 6.25
C ARG A 107 20.52 3.92 5.44
N THR A 108 20.04 3.80 4.20
CA THR A 108 20.43 2.70 3.31
C THR A 108 21.91 2.79 2.91
N LEU A 109 22.43 4.00 2.66
CA LEU A 109 23.86 4.21 2.39
C LEU A 109 24.73 3.92 3.62
N GLU A 110 24.21 4.11 4.82
CA GLU A 110 24.84 3.75 6.09
C GLU A 110 24.78 2.23 6.39
N GLY A 111 24.18 1.45 5.49
CA GLY A 111 24.09 -0.02 5.58
C GLY A 111 22.85 -0.55 6.27
N GLU A 112 21.89 0.30 6.61
CA GLU A 112 20.61 -0.13 7.18
C GLU A 112 19.72 -0.78 6.10
N LYS A 113 19.05 -1.87 6.45
CA LYS A 113 18.08 -2.54 5.56
C LYS A 113 16.71 -1.93 5.75
N ILE A 114 16.33 -1.02 4.86
CA ILE A 114 15.01 -0.39 4.85
C ILE A 114 14.12 -1.11 3.83
N PRO A 115 12.92 -1.56 4.21
CA PRO A 115 12.01 -2.20 3.28
C PRO A 115 11.47 -1.18 2.27
N VAL A 116 11.47 -1.55 0.99
CA VAL A 116 10.76 -0.80 -0.06
C VAL A 116 9.31 -1.24 -0.06
N VAL A 117 8.41 -0.30 0.14
CA VAL A 117 6.96 -0.55 0.11
C VAL A 117 6.47 -0.38 -1.33
N GLU A 118 6.30 -1.48 -2.05
CA GLU A 118 5.84 -1.46 -3.44
C GLU A 118 4.31 -1.25 -3.51
N ASP A 119 3.83 -0.53 -4.51
CA ASP A 119 2.39 -0.21 -4.66
C ASP A 119 1.49 -1.44 -4.80
N ALA A 120 2.03 -2.54 -5.31
CA ALA A 120 1.32 -3.81 -5.44
C ALA A 120 1.06 -4.51 -4.10
N GLU A 121 1.81 -4.15 -3.05
CA GLU A 121 1.71 -4.75 -1.71
C GLU A 121 0.90 -3.89 -0.73
N ILE A 122 0.47 -2.69 -1.15
CA ILE A 122 -0.22 -1.78 -0.24
C ILE A 122 -1.71 -2.04 -0.29
N LEU A 123 -2.15 -2.84 0.67
CA LEU A 123 -3.53 -2.91 1.04
C LEU A 123 -3.94 -1.54 1.62
N ARG A 124 -4.89 -0.86 0.98
CA ARG A 124 -5.52 0.33 1.54
C ARG A 124 -6.99 0.06 1.78
N VAL A 125 -7.29 -0.35 3.00
CA VAL A 125 -8.65 -0.63 3.43
C VAL A 125 -9.10 0.46 4.38
N VAL A 126 -10.09 1.24 3.96
CA VAL A 126 -10.73 2.23 4.83
C VAL A 126 -11.72 1.50 5.73
N PHE A 127 -11.31 1.23 6.97
CA PHE A 127 -12.15 0.61 7.97
C PHE A 127 -12.83 1.72 8.78
N ASP A 128 -14.03 2.11 8.34
CA ASP A 128 -14.75 3.25 8.92
C ASP A 128 -15.51 2.82 10.19
N SER A 129 -14.83 2.90 11.31
CA SER A 129 -15.42 2.80 12.66
C SER A 129 -15.75 4.17 13.26
N GLY A 130 -15.93 5.21 12.43
CA GLY A 130 -16.03 6.61 12.89
C GLY A 130 -14.69 7.23 13.31
N LYS A 131 -13.58 6.50 13.15
CA LYS A 131 -12.21 6.94 13.47
C LYS A 131 -11.28 6.98 12.25
N ASN A 132 -11.82 6.86 11.04
CA ASN A 132 -11.08 6.86 9.76
C ASN A 132 -9.81 5.97 9.78
N LYS A 133 -9.92 4.76 10.37
CA LYS A 133 -8.81 3.82 10.39
C LYS A 133 -8.53 3.30 8.98
N ILE A 134 -7.29 3.36 8.56
CA ILE A 134 -6.84 2.83 7.28
C ILE A 134 -5.87 1.68 7.55
N ALA A 135 -6.20 0.47 7.09
CA ALA A 135 -5.30 -0.66 7.14
C ALA A 135 -4.44 -0.68 5.87
N HIS A 136 -3.13 -0.72 6.06
CA HIS A 136 -2.13 -0.82 4.99
C HIS A 136 -1.53 -2.23 4.88
N THR A 137 -1.77 -3.07 5.87
CA THR A 137 -1.32 -4.46 5.91
C THR A 137 -2.47 -5.40 6.27
N THR A 138 -2.35 -6.68 5.91
CA THR A 138 -3.32 -7.71 6.33
C THR A 138 -3.38 -7.83 7.86
N LYS A 139 -2.25 -7.63 8.54
CA LYS A 139 -2.15 -7.64 9.99
C LYS A 139 -2.97 -6.51 10.63
N GLU A 140 -2.83 -5.27 10.14
CA GLU A 140 -3.64 -4.13 10.62
C GLU A 140 -5.13 -4.35 10.32
N LEU A 141 -5.47 -4.91 9.15
CA LEU A 141 -6.84 -5.24 8.81
C LEU A 141 -7.42 -6.28 9.76
N ALA A 142 -6.69 -7.36 10.05
CA ALA A 142 -7.09 -8.38 11.02
C ALA A 142 -7.32 -7.77 12.41
N GLN A 143 -6.42 -6.92 12.86
CA GLN A 143 -6.54 -6.22 14.13
C GLN A 143 -7.80 -5.33 14.16
N PHE A 144 -8.03 -4.50 13.15
CA PHE A 144 -9.21 -3.62 13.08
C PHE A 144 -10.53 -4.39 13.05
N MET A 145 -10.56 -5.53 12.32
CA MET A 145 -11.72 -6.43 12.29
C MET A 145 -12.05 -6.97 13.68
N MET A 146 -11.04 -7.24 14.50
CA MET A 146 -11.22 -7.79 15.83
C MET A 146 -11.48 -6.73 16.90
N GLU A 147 -10.96 -5.51 16.74
CA GLU A 147 -11.27 -4.37 17.61
C GLU A 147 -12.73 -3.90 17.46
N ASP A 148 -13.29 -3.98 16.26
CA ASP A 148 -14.71 -3.73 15.98
C ASP A 148 -15.31 -4.95 15.25
N GLN A 149 -15.64 -5.98 16.02
CA GLN A 149 -16.14 -7.25 15.50
C GLN A 149 -17.47 -7.11 14.75
N THR A 150 -18.29 -6.13 15.12
CA THR A 150 -19.56 -5.87 14.45
C THR A 150 -19.34 -5.35 13.04
N LEU A 151 -18.49 -4.34 12.91
CA LEU A 151 -18.13 -3.77 11.62
C LEU A 151 -17.29 -4.76 10.78
N GLY A 152 -16.34 -5.45 11.41
CA GLY A 152 -15.52 -6.49 10.78
C GLY A 152 -16.36 -7.59 10.17
N THR A 153 -17.34 -8.09 10.92
CA THR A 153 -18.31 -9.10 10.42
C THR A 153 -19.13 -8.55 9.26
N ALA A 154 -19.66 -7.34 9.40
CA ALA A 154 -20.45 -6.73 8.34
C ALA A 154 -19.66 -6.55 7.04
N TYR A 155 -18.41 -6.10 7.13
CA TYR A 155 -17.56 -5.91 5.94
C TYR A 155 -17.10 -7.25 5.32
N LEU A 156 -16.84 -8.25 6.15
CA LEU A 156 -16.46 -9.58 5.70
C LEU A 156 -17.62 -10.24 4.93
N TYR A 157 -18.79 -10.35 5.54
CA TYR A 157 -19.94 -11.07 4.96
C TYR A 157 -20.67 -10.28 3.85
N LYS A 158 -20.46 -8.98 3.73
CA LYS A 158 -20.91 -8.17 2.58
C LYS A 158 -19.90 -8.16 1.42
N GLY A 159 -18.82 -8.93 1.50
CA GLY A 159 -17.82 -9.03 0.44
C GLY A 159 -16.93 -7.78 0.27
N LYS A 160 -17.02 -6.78 1.16
CA LYS A 160 -16.19 -5.57 1.06
C LYS A 160 -14.71 -5.89 1.23
N ILE A 161 -14.36 -6.70 2.23
CA ILE A 161 -12.97 -7.08 2.50
C ILE A 161 -12.40 -7.86 1.33
N SER A 162 -13.14 -8.85 0.80
CA SER A 162 -12.73 -9.62 -0.37
C SER A 162 -12.50 -8.72 -1.59
N SER A 163 -13.40 -7.77 -1.85
CA SER A 163 -13.28 -6.81 -2.95
C SER A 163 -12.04 -5.91 -2.83
N TRP A 164 -11.64 -5.52 -1.61
CA TRP A 164 -10.43 -4.71 -1.40
C TRP A 164 -9.16 -5.53 -1.58
N ILE A 165 -9.17 -6.79 -1.10
CA ILE A 165 -8.01 -7.68 -1.15
C ILE A 165 -7.80 -8.26 -2.55
N SER A 166 -8.84 -8.44 -3.34
CA SER A 166 -8.78 -9.09 -4.67
C SER A 166 -7.75 -8.48 -5.61
N ARG A 167 -7.54 -7.17 -5.52
CA ARG A 167 -6.59 -6.43 -6.37
C ARG A 167 -5.13 -6.63 -5.99
N VAL A 168 -4.88 -6.96 -4.72
CA VAL A 168 -3.55 -7.03 -4.14
C VAL A 168 -3.13 -8.47 -3.87
N MET A 169 -4.07 -9.29 -3.39
CA MET A 169 -3.85 -10.67 -2.95
C MET A 169 -5.01 -11.57 -3.41
N PRO A 170 -5.12 -11.91 -4.69
CA PRO A 170 -6.25 -12.70 -5.21
C PRO A 170 -6.38 -14.08 -4.54
N GLU A 171 -5.28 -14.71 -4.13
CA GLU A 171 -5.32 -15.98 -3.39
C GLU A 171 -5.97 -15.82 -2.00
N MET A 172 -5.75 -14.69 -1.34
CA MET A 172 -6.38 -14.39 -0.06
C MET A 172 -7.88 -14.12 -0.24
N GLU A 173 -8.29 -13.46 -1.30
CA GLU A 173 -9.71 -13.31 -1.65
C GLU A 173 -10.41 -14.66 -1.72
N VAL A 174 -9.85 -15.61 -2.48
CA VAL A 174 -10.40 -16.97 -2.61
C VAL A 174 -10.53 -17.64 -1.24
N LYS A 175 -9.52 -17.49 -0.38
CA LYS A 175 -9.52 -18.03 0.98
C LYS A 175 -10.62 -17.44 1.85
N LEU A 176 -10.77 -16.10 1.82
CA LEU A 176 -11.82 -15.41 2.59
C LEU A 176 -13.21 -15.76 2.11
N ASN A 177 -13.43 -15.81 0.79
CA ASN A 177 -14.72 -16.22 0.21
C ASN A 177 -15.07 -17.65 0.61
N ASN A 178 -14.11 -18.57 0.60
CA ASN A 178 -14.32 -19.94 1.08
C ASN A 178 -14.73 -20.00 2.56
N ILE A 179 -14.10 -19.18 3.42
CA ILE A 179 -14.45 -19.06 4.86
C ILE A 179 -15.91 -18.62 5.01
N VAL A 180 -16.32 -17.59 4.30
CA VAL A 180 -17.65 -16.98 4.41
C VAL A 180 -18.75 -17.85 3.81
N GLU A 181 -18.50 -18.40 2.62
CA GLU A 181 -19.55 -19.06 1.83
C GLU A 181 -19.69 -20.55 2.15
N ARG A 182 -18.58 -21.21 2.51
CA ARG A 182 -18.56 -22.67 2.66
C ARG A 182 -18.33 -23.14 4.08
N VAL A 183 -17.34 -22.57 4.78
CA VAL A 183 -16.94 -23.07 6.10
C VAL A 183 -17.84 -22.53 7.20
N TYR A 184 -18.11 -21.22 7.20
CA TYR A 184 -18.90 -20.55 8.25
C TYR A 184 -20.06 -19.69 7.69
N PRO A 185 -20.91 -20.20 6.79
CA PRO A 185 -21.98 -19.38 6.18
C PRO A 185 -23.03 -18.89 7.20
N LYS A 186 -23.23 -19.65 8.28
CA LYS A 186 -24.22 -19.33 9.34
C LYS A 186 -23.60 -18.88 10.66
N ASN A 187 -22.33 -19.17 10.88
CA ASN A 187 -21.63 -18.80 12.11
C ASN A 187 -20.66 -17.64 11.84
N GLN A 188 -21.22 -16.43 11.80
CA GLN A 188 -20.45 -15.23 11.44
C GLN A 188 -19.34 -14.90 12.44
N VAL A 189 -19.51 -15.26 13.73
CA VAL A 189 -18.46 -15.05 14.74
C VAL A 189 -17.26 -15.92 14.45
N ALA A 190 -17.47 -17.23 14.24
CA ALA A 190 -16.39 -18.14 13.87
C ALA A 190 -15.75 -17.77 12.53
N GLY A 191 -16.56 -17.34 11.57
CA GLY A 191 -16.06 -16.85 10.27
C GLY A 191 -15.19 -15.61 10.39
N LEU A 192 -15.55 -14.65 11.24
CA LEU A 192 -14.73 -13.46 11.51
C LEU A 192 -13.36 -13.86 12.07
N TYR A 193 -13.32 -14.70 13.11
CA TYR A 193 -12.07 -15.19 13.69
C TYR A 193 -11.22 -15.96 12.69
N ALA A 194 -11.82 -16.85 11.92
CA ALA A 194 -11.12 -17.62 10.89
C ALA A 194 -10.52 -16.70 9.79
N ALA A 195 -11.26 -15.68 9.37
CA ALA A 195 -10.78 -14.70 8.40
C ALA A 195 -9.66 -13.83 8.98
N ALA A 196 -9.78 -13.38 10.21
CA ALA A 196 -8.74 -12.59 10.88
C ALA A 196 -7.44 -13.39 11.06
N LEU A 197 -7.52 -14.66 11.46
CA LEU A 197 -6.37 -15.56 11.54
C LEU A 197 -5.78 -15.92 10.17
N ALA A 198 -6.59 -15.92 9.11
CA ALA A 198 -6.09 -16.10 7.76
C ALA A 198 -5.28 -14.89 7.28
N LEU A 199 -5.65 -13.69 7.72
CA LEU A 199 -4.96 -12.42 7.42
C LEU A 199 -3.70 -12.23 8.27
N ASP A 200 -3.75 -12.64 9.55
CA ASP A 200 -2.61 -12.64 10.48
C ASP A 200 -2.61 -13.91 11.33
N PRO A 201 -1.79 -14.93 10.99
CA PRO A 201 -1.69 -16.16 11.77
C PRO A 201 -1.16 -15.98 13.21
N GLN A 202 -0.57 -14.83 13.52
CA GLN A 202 -0.05 -14.49 14.85
C GLN A 202 -0.98 -13.55 15.62
N LEU A 203 -2.21 -13.37 15.12
CA LEU A 203 -3.19 -12.49 15.75
C LEU A 203 -3.42 -12.90 17.21
N PRO A 204 -3.34 -11.97 18.19
CA PRO A 204 -3.66 -12.27 19.58
C PRO A 204 -5.16 -12.57 19.74
N PHE A 205 -5.52 -13.20 20.84
CA PHE A 205 -6.91 -13.42 21.15
C PHE A 205 -7.60 -12.10 21.55
N TYR A 206 -8.80 -11.91 21.03
CA TYR A 206 -9.65 -10.75 21.36
C TYR A 206 -10.88 -11.23 22.12
N SER A 207 -11.24 -10.49 23.16
CA SER A 207 -12.53 -10.66 23.84
C SER A 207 -13.67 -10.17 22.95
N ARG A 208 -14.91 -10.49 23.35
CA ARG A 208 -16.10 -10.13 22.59
C ARG A 208 -16.31 -8.62 22.46
N ASP A 209 -15.74 -7.84 23.38
CA ASP A 209 -15.74 -6.36 23.38
C ASP A 209 -14.54 -5.76 22.60
N GLY A 210 -13.79 -6.58 21.84
CA GLY A 210 -12.68 -6.13 20.98
C GLY A 210 -11.38 -5.81 21.72
N LYS A 211 -11.22 -6.23 22.97
CA LYS A 211 -9.98 -6.03 23.72
C LYS A 211 -9.06 -7.24 23.59
N VAL A 212 -7.76 -6.97 23.52
CA VAL A 212 -6.75 -8.04 23.48
C VAL A 212 -6.72 -8.80 24.80
N CYS A 213 -6.88 -10.11 24.75
CA CYS A 213 -6.76 -10.98 25.90
C CYS A 213 -5.29 -11.33 26.12
N VAL A 214 -4.68 -10.76 27.15
CA VAL A 214 -3.27 -10.96 27.49
C VAL A 214 -3.02 -12.34 28.14
N ASN A 215 -4.08 -13.03 28.61
CA ASN A 215 -3.95 -14.31 29.32
C ASN A 215 -5.09 -15.28 28.99
N VAL A 216 -4.79 -16.27 28.14
CA VAL A 216 -5.74 -17.30 27.71
C VAL A 216 -6.22 -18.15 28.94
N ASN A 217 -5.39 -18.30 29.96
CA ASN A 217 -5.74 -19.04 31.18
C ASN A 217 -6.85 -18.33 32.00
N LYS A 218 -6.96 -17.01 31.93
CA LYS A 218 -8.08 -16.28 32.54
C LYS A 218 -9.41 -16.54 31.83
N LEU A 219 -9.39 -16.72 30.52
CA LEU A 219 -10.58 -17.06 29.74
C LEU A 219 -11.10 -18.48 30.02
N LEU A 220 -10.20 -19.43 30.30
CA LEU A 220 -10.57 -20.82 30.59
C LEU A 220 -11.09 -21.02 32.02
N ASN A 221 -10.73 -20.13 32.94
CA ASN A 221 -11.09 -20.23 34.34
C ASN A 221 -12.29 -19.35 34.78
N GLY A 222 -12.89 -18.61 33.84
CA GLY A 222 -14.13 -17.84 34.11
C GLY A 222 -13.97 -16.64 35.01
N ASP A 223 -12.76 -16.18 35.29
CA ASP A 223 -12.50 -14.95 36.07
C ASP A 223 -12.62 -13.73 35.14
N SER A 224 -13.75 -13.03 35.31
CA SER A 224 -14.10 -11.75 34.67
C SER A 224 -13.35 -10.57 35.31
#